data_d8d3a1e510fc39500d57942579542636
#
_entry.id   d8d3a1e510fc39500d57942579542636
#
_cell.length_a   1.000
_cell.length_b   1.000
_cell.length_c   1.000
_cell.angle_alpha   90.00
_cell.angle_beta   90.00
_cell.angle_gamma   90.00
#
_symmetry.space_group_name_H-M   'P 1'
#
loop_
_entity.id
_entity.type
_entity.pdbx_description
1 polymer ?
#
loop_
_entity_poly.entity_id
_entity_poly.type
_entity_poly.pdbx_seq_one_letter_code
_entity_poly.pdbx_strand_id
1 'polypeptide(L)'
;MNDFKERLEKYAKMVHGMGQTRFEDYCGIAHGTISAIKSNGPSASVVTRIAVKCPDLNLNWLFSGDGEMSNESFIPAKYRGGKNLPLIPFEAVAGHGDPVYEDEKIESYYSVSEFKDCDFLIRVKGDSMSPHFVGGDLLACKRITTAYFFQFGRCYVILTRSQGAMVKRVQPSDKDGYIKCVSDNTRYAPFDVPMEDIVSVALVNGSISLE
;
A
#
# COMPACT_ATOMS: atom_id res chain seq x y z
N MET A 1 14.95 -25.78 -28.24
CA MET A 1 13.79 -25.51 -27.37
C MET A 1 13.76 -24.02 -27.06
N ASN A 2 12.59 -23.41 -27.03
CA ASN A 2 12.55 -21.96 -26.93
C ASN A 2 12.46 -21.53 -25.47
N ASP A 3 13.59 -21.65 -24.76
CA ASP A 3 13.70 -21.36 -23.32
C ASP A 3 13.28 -19.93 -22.92
N PHE A 4 13.39 -18.97 -23.87
CA PHE A 4 12.92 -17.61 -23.66
C PHE A 4 11.39 -17.55 -23.41
N LYS A 5 10.61 -18.24 -24.26
CA LYS A 5 9.15 -18.26 -24.12
C LYS A 5 8.72 -18.90 -22.79
N GLU A 6 9.29 -20.05 -22.46
CA GLU A 6 8.99 -20.75 -21.20
C GLU A 6 9.35 -19.88 -19.99
N ARG A 7 10.49 -19.20 -20.03
CA ARG A 7 10.91 -18.27 -18.97
C ARG A 7 9.97 -17.07 -18.87
N LEU A 8 9.56 -16.49 -19.99
CA LEU A 8 8.63 -15.36 -19.99
C LEU A 8 7.24 -15.76 -19.44
N GLU A 9 6.72 -16.91 -19.84
CA GLU A 9 5.46 -17.46 -19.31
C GLU A 9 5.56 -17.76 -17.81
N LYS A 10 6.70 -18.32 -17.37
CA LYS A 10 7.00 -18.55 -15.96
C LYS A 10 7.00 -17.24 -15.17
N TYR A 11 7.68 -16.21 -15.67
CA TYR A 11 7.70 -14.90 -15.07
C TYR A 11 6.29 -14.31 -14.98
N ALA A 12 5.53 -14.27 -16.09
CA ALA A 12 4.17 -13.74 -16.12
C ALA A 12 3.26 -14.42 -15.08
N LYS A 13 3.36 -15.74 -14.95
CA LYS A 13 2.57 -16.53 -14.02
C LYS A 13 3.00 -16.34 -12.57
N MET A 14 4.31 -16.39 -12.30
CA MET A 14 4.84 -16.36 -10.92
C MET A 14 4.87 -14.96 -10.33
N VAL A 15 5.18 -13.96 -11.15
CA VAL A 15 5.36 -12.58 -10.69
C VAL A 15 4.06 -11.79 -10.77
N HIS A 16 3.32 -11.91 -11.86
CA HIS A 16 2.09 -11.14 -12.08
C HIS A 16 0.81 -11.95 -11.91
N GLY A 17 0.87 -13.26 -11.71
CA GLY A 17 -0.32 -14.11 -11.64
C GLY A 17 -1.13 -14.14 -12.94
N MET A 18 -0.51 -13.81 -14.07
CA MET A 18 -1.16 -13.65 -15.36
C MET A 18 -0.90 -14.82 -16.29
N GLY A 19 -1.94 -15.25 -17.03
CA GLY A 19 -1.76 -16.09 -18.21
C GLY A 19 -1.27 -15.25 -19.39
N GLN A 20 -0.80 -15.94 -20.45
CA GLN A 20 -0.17 -15.32 -21.60
C GLN A 20 -0.95 -14.15 -22.20
N THR A 21 -2.23 -14.31 -22.52
CA THR A 21 -3.05 -13.27 -23.15
C THR A 21 -3.15 -12.00 -22.30
N ARG A 22 -3.39 -12.16 -20.98
CA ARG A 22 -3.46 -11.01 -20.07
C ARG A 22 -2.12 -10.33 -19.90
N PHE A 23 -1.03 -11.08 -19.97
CA PHE A 23 0.32 -10.52 -19.90
C PHE A 23 0.67 -9.76 -21.19
N GLU A 24 0.22 -10.25 -22.35
CA GLU A 24 0.34 -9.54 -23.64
C GLU A 24 -0.40 -8.21 -23.61
N ASP A 25 -1.63 -8.18 -23.07
CA ASP A 25 -2.40 -6.93 -22.85
C ASP A 25 -1.66 -5.98 -21.91
N TYR A 26 -1.18 -6.48 -20.78
CA TYR A 26 -0.44 -5.69 -19.79
C TYR A 26 0.81 -5.04 -20.39
N CYS A 27 1.55 -5.77 -21.23
CA CYS A 27 2.74 -5.27 -21.90
C CYS A 27 2.42 -4.43 -23.16
N GLY A 28 1.15 -4.34 -23.56
CA GLY A 28 0.74 -3.62 -24.77
C GLY A 28 1.26 -4.24 -26.06
N ILE A 29 1.40 -5.59 -26.10
CA ILE A 29 1.78 -6.36 -27.29
C ILE A 29 0.57 -7.14 -27.82
N ALA A 30 0.55 -7.41 -29.13
CA ALA A 30 -0.58 -8.09 -29.75
C ALA A 30 -0.75 -9.52 -29.23
N HIS A 31 -1.99 -9.99 -29.12
CA HIS A 31 -2.30 -11.35 -28.70
C HIS A 31 -1.61 -12.38 -29.62
N GLY A 32 -1.11 -13.43 -29.03
CA GLY A 32 -0.38 -14.48 -29.75
C GLY A 32 1.08 -14.15 -30.08
N THR A 33 1.55 -12.94 -29.75
CA THR A 33 2.94 -12.54 -29.99
C THR A 33 3.93 -13.45 -29.29
N ILE A 34 3.68 -13.75 -28.01
CA ILE A 34 4.57 -14.64 -27.22
C ILE A 34 4.56 -16.07 -27.79
N SER A 35 3.37 -16.55 -28.19
CA SER A 35 3.26 -17.88 -28.84
C SER A 35 3.99 -17.96 -30.17
N ALA A 36 4.07 -16.84 -30.90
CA ALA A 36 4.71 -16.76 -32.19
C ALA A 36 6.25 -16.62 -32.14
N ILE A 37 6.84 -16.44 -30.95
CA ILE A 37 8.30 -16.37 -30.78
C ILE A 37 8.93 -17.71 -31.18
N LYS A 38 9.79 -17.66 -32.20
CA LYS A 38 10.52 -18.80 -32.74
C LYS A 38 11.94 -18.86 -32.18
N SER A 39 12.73 -19.81 -32.66
CA SER A 39 14.13 -20.03 -32.23
C SER A 39 15.06 -18.83 -32.42
N ASN A 40 14.72 -17.89 -33.30
CA ASN A 40 15.46 -16.63 -33.50
C ASN A 40 15.15 -15.55 -32.44
N GLY A 41 14.30 -15.84 -31.47
CA GLY A 41 13.95 -14.95 -30.36
C GLY A 41 12.89 -13.90 -30.70
N PRO A 42 12.54 -13.05 -29.72
CA PRO A 42 11.58 -11.95 -29.88
C PRO A 42 12.17 -10.78 -30.65
N SER A 43 11.30 -9.96 -31.26
CA SER A 43 11.74 -8.68 -31.85
C SER A 43 12.16 -7.69 -30.76
N ALA A 44 13.06 -6.75 -31.09
CA ALA A 44 13.52 -5.71 -30.17
C ALA A 44 12.35 -4.91 -29.60
N SER A 45 11.32 -4.61 -30.41
CA SER A 45 10.14 -3.87 -29.97
C SER A 45 9.33 -4.59 -28.90
N VAL A 46 9.21 -5.91 -28.97
CA VAL A 46 8.56 -6.74 -27.94
C VAL A 46 9.35 -6.71 -26.65
N VAL A 47 10.67 -6.90 -26.73
CA VAL A 47 11.55 -6.86 -25.55
C VAL A 47 11.47 -5.50 -24.87
N THR A 48 11.52 -4.39 -25.63
CA THR A 48 11.42 -3.04 -25.07
C THR A 48 10.10 -2.82 -24.33
N ARG A 49 8.97 -3.23 -24.91
CA ARG A 49 7.66 -3.10 -24.26
C ARG A 49 7.57 -3.89 -22.96
N ILE A 50 8.09 -5.13 -22.96
CA ILE A 50 8.16 -5.96 -21.76
C ILE A 50 9.06 -5.29 -20.71
N ALA A 51 10.26 -4.85 -21.07
CA ALA A 51 11.20 -4.23 -20.14
C ALA A 51 10.66 -2.93 -19.49
N VAL A 52 9.92 -2.11 -20.27
CA VAL A 52 9.27 -0.89 -19.76
C VAL A 52 8.17 -1.22 -18.74
N LYS A 53 7.39 -2.27 -18.99
CA LYS A 53 6.28 -2.68 -18.11
C LYS A 53 6.72 -3.55 -16.93
N CYS A 54 7.84 -4.23 -17.05
CA CYS A 54 8.39 -5.15 -16.08
C CYS A 54 9.85 -4.76 -15.76
N PRO A 55 10.08 -3.62 -15.08
CA PRO A 55 11.44 -3.13 -14.77
C PRO A 55 12.17 -4.07 -13.79
N ASP A 56 11.43 -4.87 -13.04
CA ASP A 56 11.95 -5.89 -12.13
C ASP A 56 12.43 -7.16 -12.85
N LEU A 57 12.04 -7.39 -14.11
CA LEU A 57 12.44 -8.57 -14.87
C LEU A 57 13.94 -8.53 -15.19
N ASN A 58 14.65 -9.57 -14.75
CA ASN A 58 16.05 -9.74 -15.12
C ASN A 58 16.15 -10.22 -16.58
N LEU A 59 16.50 -9.30 -17.48
CA LEU A 59 16.64 -9.62 -18.89
C LEU A 59 17.76 -10.64 -19.17
N ASN A 60 18.85 -10.61 -18.37
CA ASN A 60 19.90 -11.62 -18.50
C ASN A 60 19.32 -13.02 -18.26
N TRP A 61 18.62 -13.20 -17.13
CA TRP A 61 17.92 -14.45 -16.86
C TRP A 61 16.91 -14.82 -17.97
N LEU A 62 16.16 -13.85 -18.49
CA LEU A 62 15.17 -14.09 -19.53
C LEU A 62 15.80 -14.64 -20.81
N PHE A 63 16.97 -14.14 -21.20
CA PHE A 63 17.67 -14.55 -22.41
C PHE A 63 18.57 -15.78 -22.21
N SER A 64 19.39 -15.81 -21.15
CA SER A 64 20.38 -16.87 -20.93
C SER A 64 19.87 -17.98 -19.99
N GLY A 65 18.99 -17.64 -19.05
CA GLY A 65 18.60 -18.52 -17.95
C GLY A 65 19.49 -18.38 -16.73
N ASP A 66 20.54 -17.55 -16.79
CA ASP A 66 21.50 -17.37 -15.71
C ASP A 66 21.07 -16.28 -14.74
N GLY A 67 21.25 -16.53 -13.44
CA GLY A 67 20.88 -15.62 -12.36
C GLY A 67 19.43 -15.73 -11.91
N GLU A 68 18.99 -14.73 -11.16
CA GLU A 68 17.64 -14.68 -10.62
C GLU A 68 16.64 -14.15 -11.66
N MET A 69 15.40 -14.62 -11.61
CA MET A 69 14.31 -14.22 -12.51
C MET A 69 14.01 -12.72 -12.44
N SER A 70 14.19 -12.11 -11.28
CA SER A 70 13.92 -10.71 -11.02
C SER A 70 15.16 -10.03 -10.45
N ASN A 71 15.39 -8.76 -10.80
CA ASN A 71 16.48 -7.92 -10.27
C ASN A 71 16.25 -7.49 -8.82
N GLU A 72 15.02 -7.52 -8.35
CA GLU A 72 14.66 -7.29 -6.95
C GLU A 72 14.44 -8.62 -6.25
N SER A 73 14.55 -8.62 -4.91
CA SER A 73 14.28 -9.83 -4.11
C SER A 73 12.93 -10.42 -4.52
N PHE A 74 12.98 -11.57 -5.19
CA PHE A 74 11.81 -12.21 -5.76
C PHE A 74 10.82 -12.59 -4.66
N ILE A 75 9.71 -11.88 -4.59
CA ILE A 75 8.56 -12.28 -3.79
C ILE A 75 7.60 -13.02 -4.72
N PRO A 76 7.46 -14.36 -4.60
CA PRO A 76 6.51 -15.14 -5.39
C PRO A 76 5.10 -14.54 -5.33
N ALA A 77 4.33 -14.64 -6.43
CA ALA A 77 2.97 -14.07 -6.51
C ALA A 77 2.06 -14.49 -5.35
N LYS A 78 2.23 -15.71 -4.81
CA LYS A 78 1.50 -16.19 -3.61
C LYS A 78 1.85 -15.40 -2.33
N TYR A 79 3.01 -14.74 -2.29
CA TYR A 79 3.46 -13.88 -1.19
C TYR A 79 3.34 -12.39 -1.54
N ARG A 80 3.07 -12.04 -2.82
CA ARG A 80 2.66 -10.70 -3.24
C ARG A 80 1.21 -10.37 -2.88
N GLY A 81 0.53 -11.26 -2.17
CA GLY A 81 -0.83 -11.08 -1.69
C GLY A 81 -1.03 -10.01 -0.63
N GLY A 82 0.00 -9.21 -0.34
CA GLY A 82 -0.13 -7.95 0.36
C GLY A 82 -0.45 -6.84 -0.65
N LYS A 83 -1.58 -6.17 -0.48
CA LYS A 83 -1.84 -4.87 -1.10
C LYS A 83 -0.61 -4.00 -0.82
N ASN A 84 0.01 -3.42 -1.86
CA ASN A 84 1.07 -2.45 -1.67
C ASN A 84 0.46 -1.23 -0.98
N LEU A 85 0.80 -1.04 0.28
CA LEU A 85 0.30 0.06 1.09
C LEU A 85 1.20 1.27 0.89
N PRO A 86 0.69 2.39 0.38
CA PRO A 86 1.45 3.61 0.30
C PRO A 86 1.72 4.16 1.71
N LEU A 87 2.96 4.53 1.98
CA LEU A 87 3.30 5.39 3.11
C LEU A 87 3.06 6.84 2.67
N ILE A 88 2.08 7.47 3.29
CA ILE A 88 1.70 8.84 2.99
C ILE A 88 2.12 9.79 4.12
N PRO A 89 2.45 11.05 3.81
CA PRO A 89 2.66 12.07 4.82
C PRO A 89 1.44 12.21 5.72
N PHE A 90 1.66 12.47 7.00
CA PHE A 90 0.58 12.62 7.99
C PHE A 90 -0.44 13.70 7.56
N GLU A 91 0.04 14.74 6.90
CA GLU A 91 -0.74 15.86 6.37
C GLU A 91 -1.59 15.47 5.16
N ALA A 92 -1.19 14.45 4.40
CA ALA A 92 -1.90 13.99 3.21
C ALA A 92 -3.15 13.14 3.55
N VAL A 93 -3.38 12.79 4.81
CA VAL A 93 -4.64 12.18 5.28
C VAL A 93 -5.84 13.12 5.02
N ALA A 94 -5.55 14.40 4.76
CA ALA A 94 -6.49 15.50 4.56
C ALA A 94 -7.25 15.54 3.22
N GLY A 95 -6.97 14.65 2.26
CA GLY A 95 -7.59 14.70 0.93
C GLY A 95 -9.11 14.54 0.97
N HIS A 96 -9.82 15.56 0.51
CA HIS A 96 -11.27 15.54 0.28
C HIS A 96 -11.56 14.71 -1.00
N GLY A 97 -12.38 13.67 -0.88
CA GLY A 97 -12.86 12.90 -2.02
C GLY A 97 -12.01 11.67 -2.35
N ASP A 98 -12.32 11.01 -3.46
CA ASP A 98 -11.69 9.77 -3.92
C ASP A 98 -10.18 9.72 -3.69
N PRO A 99 -9.64 8.55 -3.30
CA PRO A 99 -8.24 8.38 -2.96
C PRO A 99 -7.36 8.36 -4.21
N VAL A 100 -7.39 9.42 -4.99
CA VAL A 100 -6.29 9.70 -5.90
C VAL A 100 -5.23 10.35 -5.01
N TYR A 101 -4.40 9.50 -4.38
CA TYR A 101 -3.13 10.01 -3.86
C TYR A 101 -2.41 10.57 -5.08
N GLU A 102 -2.13 11.87 -5.06
CA GLU A 102 -1.15 12.42 -5.98
C GLU A 102 0.12 11.60 -5.75
N ASP A 103 0.53 10.80 -6.73
CA ASP A 103 1.68 9.90 -6.62
C ASP A 103 2.94 10.63 -6.11
N GLU A 104 2.99 11.94 -6.33
CA GLU A 104 4.05 12.84 -5.86
C GLU A 104 4.13 12.97 -4.32
N LYS A 105 3.09 12.58 -3.58
CA LYS A 105 3.07 12.64 -2.09
C LYS A 105 3.33 11.30 -1.42
N ILE A 106 3.51 10.22 -2.17
CA ILE A 106 3.80 8.91 -1.61
C ILE A 106 5.29 8.80 -1.30
N GLU A 107 5.64 8.58 -0.03
CA GLU A 107 7.04 8.44 0.40
C GLU A 107 7.63 7.09 -0.04
N SER A 108 6.87 6.02 0.07
CA SER A 108 7.28 4.65 -0.26
C SER A 108 6.07 3.70 -0.26
N TYR A 109 6.30 2.44 -0.69
CA TYR A 109 5.31 1.37 -0.64
C TYR A 109 5.81 0.22 0.22
N TYR A 110 4.90 -0.37 0.99
CA TYR A 110 5.16 -1.53 1.84
C TYR A 110 4.19 -2.66 1.52
N SER A 111 4.69 -3.88 1.43
CA SER A 111 3.87 -5.08 1.26
C SER A 111 3.93 -5.91 2.54
N VAL A 112 2.83 -5.90 3.29
CA VAL A 112 2.70 -6.65 4.54
C VAL A 112 1.41 -7.45 4.46
N SER A 113 1.51 -8.77 4.49
CA SER A 113 0.37 -9.68 4.29
C SER A 113 -0.72 -9.52 5.35
N GLU A 114 -0.34 -9.19 6.59
CA GLU A 114 -1.24 -8.96 7.71
C GLU A 114 -2.10 -7.71 7.53
N PHE A 115 -1.64 -6.77 6.71
CA PHE A 115 -2.31 -5.48 6.47
C PHE A 115 -3.07 -5.42 5.14
N LYS A 116 -3.42 -6.56 4.56
CA LYS A 116 -4.15 -6.65 3.28
C LYS A 116 -5.44 -5.83 3.23
N ASP A 117 -6.11 -5.65 4.38
CA ASP A 117 -7.36 -4.90 4.52
C ASP A 117 -7.15 -3.42 4.85
N CYS A 118 -5.90 -2.97 4.98
CA CYS A 118 -5.55 -1.56 5.18
C CYS A 118 -5.46 -0.83 3.85
N ASP A 119 -5.54 0.49 3.88
CA ASP A 119 -5.54 1.34 2.69
C ASP A 119 -4.26 2.14 2.54
N PHE A 120 -3.60 2.49 3.63
CA PHE A 120 -2.36 3.26 3.65
C PHE A 120 -1.59 3.08 4.97
N LEU A 121 -0.35 3.51 4.95
CA LEU A 121 0.50 3.68 6.13
C LEU A 121 0.72 5.17 6.40
N ILE A 122 0.88 5.53 7.67
CA ILE A 122 1.36 6.83 8.11
C ILE A 122 2.49 6.64 9.12
N ARG A 123 3.38 7.64 9.21
CA ARG A 123 4.43 7.67 10.24
C ARG A 123 3.96 8.41 11.47
N VAL A 124 4.13 7.80 12.64
CA VAL A 124 3.82 8.45 13.93
C VAL A 124 4.74 9.64 14.15
N LYS A 125 4.15 10.79 14.50
CA LYS A 125 4.86 11.98 14.94
C LYS A 125 4.53 12.27 16.39
N GLY A 126 5.55 12.61 17.19
CA GLY A 126 5.39 12.91 18.61
C GLY A 126 5.22 11.67 19.49
N ASP A 127 4.82 11.89 20.74
CA ASP A 127 4.80 10.87 21.81
C ASP A 127 3.43 10.71 22.49
N SER A 128 2.39 11.33 21.96
CA SER A 128 1.06 11.31 22.59
C SER A 128 0.45 9.92 22.71
N MET A 129 0.87 8.96 21.89
CA MET A 129 0.42 7.57 21.91
C MET A 129 1.43 6.60 22.51
N SER A 130 2.53 7.11 23.07
CA SER A 130 3.52 6.30 23.81
C SER A 130 2.91 5.73 25.11
N PRO A 131 3.26 4.50 25.52
CA PRO A 131 4.25 3.59 24.91
C PRO A 131 3.69 2.71 23.78
N HIS A 132 2.38 2.80 23.46
CA HIS A 132 1.74 1.91 22.49
C HIS A 132 2.26 2.17 21.08
N PHE A 133 2.33 3.43 20.67
CA PHE A 133 2.98 3.85 19.42
C PHE A 133 4.02 4.92 19.75
N VAL A 134 5.22 4.75 19.24
CA VAL A 134 6.32 5.70 19.44
C VAL A 134 6.62 6.46 18.15
N GLY A 135 7.26 7.62 18.31
CA GLY A 135 7.64 8.43 17.14
C GLY A 135 8.53 7.63 16.17
N GLY A 136 8.17 7.59 14.90
CA GLY A 136 8.84 6.80 13.87
C GLY A 136 8.10 5.54 13.45
N ASP A 137 7.25 4.95 14.31
CA ASP A 137 6.42 3.79 13.96
C ASP A 137 5.56 4.07 12.72
N LEU A 138 5.28 3.03 11.94
CA LEU A 138 4.33 3.09 10.84
C LEU A 138 3.00 2.48 11.27
N LEU A 139 1.91 3.20 11.12
CA LEU A 139 0.57 2.73 11.43
C LEU A 139 -0.15 2.31 10.14
N ALA A 140 -0.66 1.08 10.13
CA ALA A 140 -1.47 0.55 9.05
C ALA A 140 -2.94 0.93 9.28
N CYS A 141 -3.48 1.70 8.35
CA CYS A 141 -4.76 2.38 8.50
C CYS A 141 -5.78 1.91 7.45
N LYS A 142 -7.02 1.75 7.90
CA LYS A 142 -8.17 1.49 7.04
C LYS A 142 -9.11 2.69 7.06
N ARG A 143 -9.42 3.27 5.90
CA ARG A 143 -10.38 4.38 5.79
C ARG A 143 -11.77 3.95 6.19
N ILE A 144 -12.49 4.85 6.85
CA ILE A 144 -13.92 4.70 7.13
C ILE A 144 -14.66 5.69 6.24
N THR A 145 -15.42 5.14 5.26
CA THR A 145 -16.07 5.92 4.19
C THR A 145 -17.57 6.15 4.42
N THR A 146 -18.17 5.41 5.34
CA THR A 146 -19.60 5.52 5.69
C THR A 146 -19.78 6.11 7.07
N ALA A 147 -21.00 6.61 7.36
CA ALA A 147 -21.37 7.28 8.61
C ALA A 147 -20.58 6.75 9.81
N TYR A 148 -19.84 7.63 10.46
CA TYR A 148 -18.82 7.30 11.44
C TYR A 148 -19.33 6.39 12.55
N PHE A 149 -19.08 5.08 12.40
CA PHE A 149 -19.33 4.09 13.42
C PHE A 149 -18.01 3.81 14.14
N PHE A 150 -17.80 4.46 15.26
CA PHE A 150 -16.60 4.25 16.06
C PHE A 150 -16.69 2.98 16.91
N GLN A 151 -15.68 2.14 16.81
CA GLN A 151 -15.43 1.08 17.76
C GLN A 151 -14.66 1.71 18.94
N PHE A 152 -15.37 2.07 19.99
CA PHE A 152 -14.76 2.72 21.13
C PHE A 152 -13.65 1.87 21.77
N GLY A 153 -12.61 2.54 22.25
CA GLY A 153 -11.40 1.89 22.74
C GLY A 153 -10.33 1.62 21.68
N ARG A 154 -10.65 1.74 20.40
CA ARG A 154 -9.68 1.58 19.31
C ARG A 154 -8.97 2.90 18.98
N CYS A 155 -7.79 2.78 18.36
CA CYS A 155 -7.02 3.93 17.88
C CYS A 155 -7.45 4.30 16.47
N TYR A 156 -7.53 5.60 16.21
CA TYR A 156 -7.90 6.17 14.94
C TYR A 156 -6.95 7.29 14.54
N VAL A 157 -6.75 7.44 13.25
CA VAL A 157 -6.28 8.68 12.64
C VAL A 157 -7.52 9.51 12.38
N ILE A 158 -7.59 10.69 12.98
CA ILE A 158 -8.72 11.59 12.86
C ILE A 158 -8.19 12.89 12.26
N LEU A 159 -8.80 13.34 11.18
CA LEU A 159 -8.57 14.65 10.61
C LEU A 159 -9.71 15.58 10.99
N THR A 160 -9.39 16.70 11.58
CA THR A 160 -10.34 17.78 11.90
C THR A 160 -10.05 19.04 11.09
N ARG A 161 -11.07 19.87 10.89
CA ARG A 161 -10.91 21.18 10.23
C ARG A 161 -10.08 22.13 11.07
N SER A 162 -10.31 22.11 12.39
CA SER A 162 -9.74 23.09 13.32
C SER A 162 -8.29 22.78 13.70
N GLN A 163 -7.90 21.50 13.80
CA GLN A 163 -6.60 21.12 14.38
C GLN A 163 -5.77 20.17 13.49
N GLY A 164 -6.26 19.84 12.29
CA GLY A 164 -5.57 18.93 11.38
C GLY A 164 -5.65 17.47 11.82
N ALA A 165 -4.66 16.68 11.44
CA ALA A 165 -4.62 15.24 11.67
C ALA A 165 -4.03 14.89 13.04
N MET A 166 -4.60 13.88 13.69
CA MET A 166 -4.13 13.35 14.98
C MET A 166 -4.35 11.83 15.08
N VAL A 167 -3.54 11.17 15.88
CA VAL A 167 -3.77 9.75 16.28
C VAL A 167 -4.24 9.77 17.72
N LYS A 168 -5.42 9.20 17.97
CA LYS A 168 -6.01 9.13 19.32
C LYS A 168 -6.80 7.83 19.49
N ARG A 169 -6.95 7.41 20.73
CA ARG A 169 -7.92 6.41 21.14
C ARG A 169 -9.28 7.08 21.30
N VAL A 170 -10.29 6.56 20.60
CA VAL A 170 -11.64 7.13 20.65
C VAL A 170 -12.47 6.44 21.73
N GLN A 171 -13.12 7.25 22.56
CA GLN A 171 -14.05 6.85 23.60
C GLN A 171 -15.39 7.59 23.42
N PRO A 172 -16.49 7.10 24.00
CA PRO A 172 -17.72 7.86 24.04
C PRO A 172 -17.52 9.16 24.83
N SER A 173 -18.08 10.25 24.32
CA SER A 173 -18.16 11.51 25.04
C SER A 173 -19.47 11.59 25.85
N ASP A 174 -19.44 12.32 26.96
CA ASP A 174 -20.64 12.65 27.73
C ASP A 174 -21.48 13.77 27.06
N LYS A 175 -20.98 14.33 25.96
CA LYS A 175 -21.64 15.39 25.16
C LYS A 175 -22.23 14.78 23.88
N ASP A 176 -23.50 15.04 23.61
CA ASP A 176 -24.15 14.64 22.38
C ASP A 176 -23.47 15.27 21.17
N GLY A 177 -23.21 14.48 20.12
CA GLY A 177 -22.52 14.95 18.89
C GLY A 177 -21.00 15.08 19.03
N TYR A 178 -20.39 14.57 20.11
CA TYR A 178 -18.95 14.60 20.33
C TYR A 178 -18.38 13.18 20.49
N ILE A 179 -17.10 13.04 20.20
CA ILE A 179 -16.26 11.91 20.59
C ILE A 179 -15.21 12.40 21.59
N LYS A 180 -14.81 11.53 22.50
CA LYS A 180 -13.70 11.78 23.42
C LYS A 180 -12.42 11.19 22.84
N CYS A 181 -11.44 12.04 22.61
CA CYS A 181 -10.11 11.66 22.15
C CYS A 181 -9.16 11.52 23.34
N VAL A 182 -8.58 10.33 23.47
CA VAL A 182 -7.70 9.97 24.59
C VAL A 182 -6.31 9.64 24.02
N SER A 183 -5.28 10.18 24.64
CA SER A 183 -3.88 9.83 24.39
C SER A 183 -3.50 8.65 25.27
N ASP A 184 -2.72 7.70 24.75
CA ASP A 184 -2.18 6.60 25.57
C ASP A 184 -1.08 7.11 26.54
N ASN A 185 -0.40 8.20 26.18
CA ASN A 185 0.48 8.93 27.09
C ASN A 185 -0.33 9.80 28.05
N THR A 186 -0.33 9.43 29.31
CA THR A 186 -1.10 10.05 30.40
C THR A 186 -0.73 11.51 30.71
N ARG A 187 0.40 12.01 30.13
CA ARG A 187 0.76 13.44 30.20
C ARG A 187 -0.20 14.33 29.43
N TYR A 188 -0.95 13.78 28.49
CA TYR A 188 -1.90 14.48 27.66
C TYR A 188 -3.32 14.24 28.18
N ALA A 189 -3.99 15.29 28.59
CA ALA A 189 -5.37 15.21 29.04
C ALA A 189 -6.31 14.83 27.89
N PRO A 190 -7.35 14.02 28.13
CA PRO A 190 -8.41 13.75 27.16
C PRO A 190 -9.17 15.04 26.80
N PHE A 191 -9.70 15.08 25.58
CA PHE A 191 -10.52 16.19 25.10
C PHE A 191 -11.63 15.72 24.17
N ASP A 192 -12.68 16.51 24.07
CA ASP A 192 -13.82 16.23 23.20
C ASP A 192 -13.65 16.90 21.85
N VAL A 193 -14.03 16.19 20.79
CA VAL A 193 -14.01 16.65 19.40
C VAL A 193 -15.44 16.59 18.87
N PRO A 194 -16.00 17.71 18.37
CA PRO A 194 -17.32 17.70 17.74
C PRO A 194 -17.27 16.88 16.45
N MET A 195 -18.28 16.02 16.24
CA MET A 195 -18.32 15.16 15.04
C MET A 195 -18.42 16.00 13.74
N GLU A 196 -18.99 17.17 13.80
CA GLU A 196 -19.08 18.11 12.67
C GLU A 196 -17.72 18.70 12.24
N ASP A 197 -16.72 18.73 13.15
CA ASP A 197 -15.36 19.17 12.83
C ASP A 197 -14.53 18.09 12.15
N ILE A 198 -14.98 16.81 12.21
CA ILE A 198 -14.27 15.68 11.63
C ILE A 198 -14.43 15.68 10.11
N VAL A 199 -13.31 15.69 9.41
CA VAL A 199 -13.24 15.65 7.95
C VAL A 199 -13.07 14.22 7.44
N SER A 200 -12.19 13.45 8.08
CA SER A 200 -11.97 12.05 7.73
C SER A 200 -11.47 11.24 8.92
N VAL A 201 -11.70 9.93 8.84
CA VAL A 201 -11.33 8.98 9.90
C VAL A 201 -10.73 7.73 9.26
N ALA A 202 -9.67 7.20 9.86
CA ALA A 202 -9.15 5.89 9.52
C ALA A 202 -8.87 5.08 10.81
N LEU A 203 -9.29 3.83 10.80
CA LEU A 203 -9.01 2.89 11.89
C LEU A 203 -7.57 2.40 11.79
N VAL A 204 -6.85 2.43 12.91
CA VAL A 204 -5.52 1.82 13.03
C VAL A 204 -5.69 0.32 13.28
N ASN A 205 -5.27 -0.51 12.32
CA ASN A 205 -5.36 -1.96 12.41
C ASN A 205 -4.08 -2.62 12.94
N GLY A 206 -2.95 -1.94 12.83
CA GLY A 206 -1.68 -2.43 13.34
C GLY A 206 -0.55 -1.43 13.16
N SER A 207 0.64 -1.79 13.60
CA SER A 207 1.83 -0.95 13.49
C SER A 207 3.07 -1.77 13.11
N ILE A 208 4.05 -1.09 12.54
CA ILE A 208 5.41 -1.58 12.33
C ILE A 208 6.33 -0.68 13.13
N SER A 209 6.99 -1.23 14.14
CA SER A 209 8.01 -0.51 14.89
C SER A 209 9.35 -0.63 14.19
N LEU A 210 10.04 0.49 14.08
CA LEU A 210 11.39 0.59 13.51
C LEU A 210 12.35 0.86 14.67
N GLU A 211 13.28 -0.07 14.90
CA GLU A 211 14.37 0.09 15.90
C GLU A 211 15.50 0.98 15.36
#